data_8e95c8dd92ec5d6372ea2f49f1baf953
#
_entry.id   8e95c8dd92ec5d6372ea2f49f1baf953
#
_cell.length_a   1.000
_cell.length_b   1.000
_cell.length_c   1.000
_cell.angle_alpha   90.00
_cell.angle_beta   90.00
_cell.angle_gamma   90.00
#
_symmetry.space_group_name_H-M   'P 1'
#
loop_
_entity.id
_entity.type
_entity.pdbx_description
1 polymer ?
#
loop_
_entity_poly.entity_id
_entity_poly.type
_entity_poly.pdbx_seq_one_letter_code
_entity_poly.pdbx_strand_id
1 'polypeptide(L)'
;MQSTDAILTYDLGTTRLKVALFDRRGRLIAQRAARHTEYRRDDRTWQDADAWWSDAVRLTRELLTAKPRRIAALSVSGRGGAAVFIGRDGSVIGQPWSDRRHTDELKRLTEWRKGGAHVSNYAAALLAKKQWFVANEPVRARQLRHMLYAKDFLVFRLTGECVTDPISGPDAPQWDDRALEFASSRGLVPRVAQPWEWAGVVDARGAAALGVPQGTPVAVGAHDGICANVGAGAGYVGAYAITVGTHAVVRAIRNDVPAGSFRFYDLPPDRHVIGGNAVMGGRAADWYLDLLFGADDRARPRHFTAMDNAAAAVVAGSRGVRFLPFLLGQVAPEARPGASAVFTGMRTGHDRATLYRAVLEGGAFAIRAIFDQIRSWCGEPAVIRLTGGGAHSPVWCGILANALGRTLEASDKAVEGRGAAIFAAVALGLFPDYDAGGRAWVPITHRYEPQPALVETYQNLYRDWQAVADATRPLDRRTPANFSL
;
A
#
# COMPACT_ATOMS: atom_id res chain seq x y z
N MET A 1 -15.64 13.82 21.14
CA MET A 1 -16.22 12.45 21.13
C MET A 1 -16.57 12.02 22.56
N GLN A 2 -17.75 11.44 22.74
CA GLN A 2 -18.16 10.80 24.01
C GLN A 2 -17.51 9.42 24.15
N SER A 3 -17.60 8.79 25.32
CA SER A 3 -16.98 7.47 25.58
C SER A 3 -17.51 6.34 24.68
N THR A 4 -18.73 6.47 24.18
CA THR A 4 -19.39 5.50 23.29
C THR A 4 -19.17 5.77 21.80
N ASP A 5 -18.52 6.89 21.45
CA ASP A 5 -18.28 7.28 20.07
C ASP A 5 -17.19 6.44 19.43
N ALA A 6 -17.36 6.19 18.14
CA ALA A 6 -16.36 5.52 17.31
C ALA A 6 -16.16 6.26 15.98
N ILE A 7 -14.99 6.10 15.39
CA ILE A 7 -14.70 6.45 14.02
C ILE A 7 -14.80 5.17 13.17
N LEU A 8 -15.61 5.24 12.12
CA LEU A 8 -15.76 4.17 11.16
C LEU A 8 -14.85 4.44 9.96
N THR A 9 -14.04 3.44 9.59
CA THR A 9 -13.12 3.58 8.46
C THR A 9 -13.28 2.47 7.44
N TYR A 10 -13.03 2.83 6.18
CA TYR A 10 -12.96 1.92 5.06
C TYR A 10 -11.53 1.93 4.51
N ASP A 11 -10.96 0.75 4.26
CA ASP A 11 -9.69 0.58 3.56
C ASP A 11 -9.93 -0.27 2.32
N LEU A 12 -10.02 0.40 1.17
CA LEU A 12 -10.28 -0.22 -0.13
C LEU A 12 -8.96 -0.58 -0.82
N GLY A 13 -8.34 -1.67 -0.35
CA GLY A 13 -7.10 -2.19 -0.92
C GLY A 13 -7.29 -2.92 -2.25
N THR A 14 -6.20 -3.47 -2.80
CA THR A 14 -6.21 -4.16 -4.10
C THR A 14 -7.02 -5.46 -4.06
N THR A 15 -6.94 -6.23 -3.00
CA THR A 15 -7.53 -7.58 -2.89
C THR A 15 -8.72 -7.66 -1.95
N ARG A 16 -8.88 -6.70 -1.05
CA ARG A 16 -9.89 -6.71 0.01
C ARG A 16 -10.34 -5.30 0.36
N LEU A 17 -11.62 -5.18 0.70
CA LEU A 17 -12.15 -4.09 1.50
C LEU A 17 -12.07 -4.49 2.97
N LYS A 18 -11.53 -3.62 3.81
CA LYS A 18 -11.59 -3.73 5.28
C LYS A 18 -12.46 -2.59 5.82
N VAL A 19 -13.32 -2.90 6.77
CA VAL A 19 -14.13 -1.92 7.50
C VAL A 19 -13.81 -2.05 8.96
N ALA A 20 -13.46 -0.95 9.63
CA ALA A 20 -12.98 -0.98 11.01
C ALA A 20 -13.62 0.13 11.86
N LEU A 21 -13.79 -0.17 13.14
CA LEU A 21 -14.23 0.77 14.17
C LEU A 21 -13.08 1.07 15.13
N PHE A 22 -12.80 2.35 15.34
CA PHE A 22 -11.80 2.82 16.31
C PHE A 22 -12.46 3.66 17.39
N ASP A 23 -12.06 3.46 18.65
CA ASP A 23 -12.52 4.29 19.75
C ASP A 23 -11.77 5.65 19.80
N ARG A 24 -12.17 6.51 20.73
CA ARG A 24 -11.54 7.83 20.94
C ARG A 24 -10.08 7.79 21.37
N ARG A 25 -9.55 6.61 21.66
CA ARG A 25 -8.13 6.38 21.99
C ARG A 25 -7.37 5.71 20.86
N GLY A 26 -7.98 5.59 19.67
CA GLY A 26 -7.39 4.94 18.51
C GLY A 26 -7.29 3.42 18.60
N ARG A 27 -7.93 2.79 19.61
CA ARG A 27 -7.93 1.33 19.75
C ARG A 27 -8.94 0.73 18.77
N LEU A 28 -8.52 -0.30 18.08
CA LEU A 28 -9.39 -1.08 17.22
C LEU A 28 -10.45 -1.81 18.06
N ILE A 29 -11.71 -1.44 17.88
CA ILE A 29 -12.85 -2.10 18.53
C ILE A 29 -13.22 -3.39 17.80
N ALA A 30 -13.33 -3.31 16.47
CA ALA A 30 -13.66 -4.44 15.62
C ALA A 30 -13.30 -4.14 14.16
N GLN A 31 -13.07 -5.19 13.40
CA GLN A 31 -12.82 -5.12 11.96
C GLN A 31 -13.51 -6.27 11.24
N ARG A 32 -13.96 -6.01 10.01
CA ARG A 32 -14.44 -7.00 9.05
C ARG A 32 -13.75 -6.78 7.71
N ALA A 33 -13.70 -7.83 6.90
CA ALA A 33 -13.11 -7.74 5.57
C ALA A 33 -13.87 -8.61 4.57
N ALA A 34 -13.90 -8.15 3.32
CA ALA A 34 -14.37 -8.90 2.17
C ALA A 34 -13.30 -8.94 1.09
N ARG A 35 -13.15 -10.06 0.42
CA ARG A 35 -12.24 -10.21 -0.73
C ARG A 35 -12.96 -9.73 -1.99
N HIS A 36 -12.28 -8.93 -2.81
CA HIS A 36 -12.81 -8.52 -4.10
C HIS A 36 -12.83 -9.68 -5.07
N THR A 37 -13.91 -9.76 -5.87
CA THR A 37 -13.93 -10.60 -7.06
C THR A 37 -13.21 -9.88 -8.19
N GLU A 38 -12.20 -10.53 -8.73
CA GLU A 38 -11.51 -10.07 -9.93
C GLU A 38 -12.05 -10.85 -11.13
N TYR A 39 -12.54 -10.12 -12.11
CA TYR A 39 -13.04 -10.68 -13.35
C TYR A 39 -11.94 -10.66 -14.40
N ARG A 40 -11.81 -11.76 -15.13
CA ARG A 40 -10.83 -11.89 -16.22
C ARG A 40 -11.55 -12.39 -17.48
N ARG A 41 -11.24 -11.76 -18.59
CA ARG A 41 -11.68 -12.19 -19.90
C ARG A 41 -10.62 -11.80 -20.92
N ASP A 42 -10.06 -12.78 -21.60
CA ASP A 42 -8.93 -12.61 -22.50
C ASP A 42 -7.76 -11.94 -21.76
N ASP A 43 -7.24 -10.81 -22.25
CA ASP A 43 -6.21 -9.99 -21.65
C ASP A 43 -6.74 -8.91 -20.66
N ARG A 44 -8.06 -8.88 -20.42
CA ARG A 44 -8.74 -7.87 -19.60
C ARG A 44 -8.93 -8.35 -18.16
N THR A 45 -8.62 -7.46 -17.22
CA THR A 45 -8.80 -7.71 -15.78
C THR A 45 -9.45 -6.50 -15.12
N TRP A 46 -10.60 -6.72 -14.45
CA TRP A 46 -11.32 -5.64 -13.79
C TRP A 46 -12.00 -6.11 -12.49
N GLN A 47 -12.47 -5.16 -11.71
CA GLN A 47 -13.30 -5.38 -10.52
C GLN A 47 -14.60 -4.57 -10.66
N ASP A 48 -15.63 -4.97 -9.92
CA ASP A 48 -16.91 -4.30 -9.88
C ASP A 48 -16.94 -3.28 -8.72
N ALA A 49 -17.07 -1.99 -9.05
CA ALA A 49 -17.13 -0.93 -8.05
C ALA A 49 -18.45 -0.95 -7.24
N ASP A 50 -19.57 -1.38 -7.83
CA ASP A 50 -20.83 -1.51 -7.10
C ASP A 50 -20.79 -2.69 -6.11
N ALA A 51 -20.02 -3.74 -6.41
CA ALA A 51 -19.72 -4.80 -5.43
C ALA A 51 -18.89 -4.27 -4.25
N TRP A 52 -17.95 -3.33 -4.45
CA TRP A 52 -17.23 -2.70 -3.35
C TRP A 52 -18.17 -1.94 -2.41
N TRP A 53 -19.13 -1.19 -2.98
CA TRP A 53 -20.14 -0.49 -2.17
C TRP A 53 -21.05 -1.47 -1.43
N SER A 54 -21.52 -2.52 -2.09
CA SER A 54 -22.34 -3.56 -1.47
C SER A 54 -21.63 -4.24 -0.30
N ASP A 55 -20.35 -4.55 -0.45
CA ASP A 55 -19.52 -5.07 0.64
C ASP A 55 -19.33 -4.05 1.76
N ALA A 56 -19.12 -2.77 1.45
CA ALA A 56 -19.01 -1.70 2.46
C ALA A 56 -20.28 -1.62 3.30
N VAL A 57 -21.45 -1.67 2.66
CA VAL A 57 -22.76 -1.68 3.33
C VAL A 57 -22.90 -2.91 4.23
N ARG A 58 -22.70 -4.09 3.70
CA ARG A 58 -22.84 -5.35 4.43
C ARG A 58 -21.92 -5.40 5.65
N LEU A 59 -20.63 -5.14 5.45
CA LEU A 59 -19.63 -5.19 6.53
C LEU A 59 -19.88 -4.13 7.61
N THR A 60 -20.35 -2.93 7.23
CA THR A 60 -20.71 -1.89 8.18
C THR A 60 -21.88 -2.34 9.06
N ARG A 61 -22.95 -2.88 8.46
CA ARG A 61 -24.11 -3.37 9.21
C ARG A 61 -23.73 -4.53 10.14
N GLU A 62 -22.93 -5.49 9.67
CA GLU A 62 -22.40 -6.56 10.52
C GLU A 62 -21.60 -6.05 11.71
N LEU A 63 -20.75 -5.03 11.50
CA LEU A 63 -19.97 -4.42 12.57
C LEU A 63 -20.84 -3.71 13.60
N LEU A 64 -21.78 -2.88 13.14
CA LEU A 64 -22.64 -2.10 14.02
C LEU A 64 -23.64 -2.97 14.78
N THR A 65 -24.10 -4.08 14.18
CA THR A 65 -24.93 -5.07 14.89
C THR A 65 -24.11 -5.78 15.98
N ALA A 66 -22.89 -6.21 15.68
CA ALA A 66 -22.02 -6.92 16.63
C ALA A 66 -21.45 -6.01 17.72
N LYS A 67 -21.20 -4.75 17.41
CA LYS A 67 -20.60 -3.75 18.30
C LYS A 67 -21.29 -2.38 18.11
N PRO A 68 -22.52 -2.22 18.66
CA PRO A 68 -23.25 -0.95 18.53
C PRO A 68 -22.44 0.23 19.06
N ARG A 69 -22.31 1.27 18.25
CA ARG A 69 -21.59 2.52 18.57
C ARG A 69 -22.25 3.70 17.87
N ARG A 70 -22.18 4.86 18.52
CA ARG A 70 -22.48 6.13 17.84
C ARG A 70 -21.27 6.49 16.96
N ILE A 71 -21.50 6.65 15.67
CA ILE A 71 -20.45 7.02 14.72
C ILE A 71 -20.28 8.54 14.73
N ALA A 72 -19.12 9.00 15.18
CA ALA A 72 -18.78 10.42 15.25
C ALA A 72 -18.28 10.96 13.91
N ALA A 73 -17.57 10.14 13.13
CA ALA A 73 -17.09 10.47 11.80
C ALA A 73 -16.77 9.20 11.00
N LEU A 74 -16.68 9.37 9.69
CA LEU A 74 -16.15 8.37 8.76
C LEU A 74 -14.89 8.89 8.07
N SER A 75 -14.04 7.96 7.59
CA SER A 75 -12.92 8.28 6.71
C SER A 75 -12.56 7.09 5.83
N VAL A 76 -11.91 7.36 4.69
CA VAL A 76 -11.63 6.34 3.67
C VAL A 76 -10.14 6.31 3.33
N SER A 77 -9.57 5.12 3.37
CA SER A 77 -8.28 4.75 2.78
C SER A 77 -8.54 3.97 1.50
N GLY A 78 -7.70 4.12 0.49
CA GLY A 78 -7.83 3.27 -0.69
C GLY A 78 -6.67 3.34 -1.65
N ARG A 79 -6.58 2.31 -2.47
CA ARG A 79 -5.52 2.15 -3.46
C ARG A 79 -5.55 3.23 -4.54
N GLY A 80 -4.37 3.67 -4.97
CA GLY A 80 -4.23 4.53 -6.14
C GLY A 80 -4.42 3.80 -7.46
N GLY A 81 -4.60 4.57 -8.54
CA GLY A 81 -4.64 4.07 -9.92
C GLY A 81 -5.91 3.31 -10.35
N ALA A 82 -6.80 2.98 -9.43
CA ALA A 82 -8.07 2.33 -9.75
C ALA A 82 -9.14 3.39 -10.10
N ALA A 83 -9.36 3.64 -11.38
CA ALA A 83 -10.32 4.62 -11.87
C ALA A 83 -11.74 4.06 -11.94
N VAL A 84 -12.71 4.81 -11.44
CA VAL A 84 -14.15 4.55 -11.56
C VAL A 84 -14.78 5.72 -12.31
N PHE A 85 -15.51 5.45 -13.38
CA PHE A 85 -16.18 6.49 -14.16
C PHE A 85 -17.67 6.52 -13.83
N ILE A 86 -18.16 7.71 -13.48
CA ILE A 86 -19.53 7.96 -13.04
C ILE A 86 -20.30 8.71 -14.10
N GLY A 87 -21.47 8.22 -14.43
CA GLY A 87 -22.42 8.84 -15.34
C GLY A 87 -23.17 10.01 -14.72
N ARG A 88 -23.93 10.74 -15.57
CA ARG A 88 -24.75 11.89 -15.15
C ARG A 88 -25.86 11.51 -14.16
N ASP A 89 -26.30 10.28 -14.18
CA ASP A 89 -27.31 9.70 -13.27
C ASP A 89 -26.71 9.14 -11.98
N GLY A 90 -25.37 9.24 -11.80
CA GLY A 90 -24.64 8.69 -10.65
C GLY A 90 -24.32 7.20 -10.75
N SER A 91 -24.65 6.54 -11.87
CA SER A 91 -24.31 5.14 -12.11
C SER A 91 -22.84 4.94 -12.46
N VAL A 92 -22.29 3.76 -12.20
CA VAL A 92 -20.94 3.38 -12.66
C VAL A 92 -21.01 3.02 -14.14
N ILE A 93 -20.40 3.83 -14.99
CA ILE A 93 -20.34 3.62 -16.43
C ILE A 93 -19.00 3.07 -16.90
N GLY A 94 -17.96 3.08 -16.06
CA GLY A 94 -16.65 2.50 -16.32
C GLY A 94 -16.09 1.87 -15.07
N GLN A 95 -15.99 0.54 -15.09
CA GLN A 95 -15.47 -0.26 -13.98
C GLN A 95 -13.94 -0.13 -13.87
N PRO A 96 -13.36 -0.20 -12.66
CA PRO A 96 -11.91 -0.13 -12.48
C PRO A 96 -11.23 -1.38 -13.04
N TRP A 97 -10.15 -1.16 -13.79
CA TRP A 97 -9.34 -2.26 -14.35
C TRP A 97 -7.87 -2.15 -13.97
N SER A 98 -7.20 -3.30 -13.92
CA SER A 98 -5.79 -3.46 -13.60
C SER A 98 -4.94 -3.95 -14.78
N ASP A 99 -5.55 -4.28 -15.91
CA ASP A 99 -4.85 -4.66 -17.15
C ASP A 99 -4.24 -3.45 -17.87
N ARG A 100 -3.57 -3.71 -18.98
CA ARG A 100 -2.76 -2.76 -19.74
C ARG A 100 -3.45 -2.10 -20.92
N ARG A 101 -4.77 -2.19 -21.05
CA ARG A 101 -5.49 -1.68 -22.22
C ARG A 101 -5.26 -0.18 -22.50
N HIS A 102 -4.83 0.62 -21.52
CA HIS A 102 -4.53 2.05 -21.65
C HIS A 102 -3.02 2.36 -21.80
N THR A 103 -2.20 1.37 -22.16
CA THR A 103 -0.74 1.53 -22.17
C THR A 103 -0.28 2.55 -23.21
N ASP A 104 -0.92 2.61 -24.38
CA ASP A 104 -0.51 3.52 -25.45
C ASP A 104 -0.90 4.98 -25.14
N GLU A 105 -2.04 5.17 -24.48
CA GLU A 105 -2.44 6.48 -23.95
C GLU A 105 -1.46 6.95 -22.87
N LEU A 106 -1.05 6.05 -21.99
CA LEU A 106 -0.09 6.35 -20.94
C LEU A 106 1.29 6.70 -21.49
N LYS A 107 1.76 6.01 -22.54
CA LYS A 107 3.01 6.35 -23.24
C LYS A 107 2.94 7.74 -23.83
N ARG A 108 1.87 8.05 -24.60
CA ARG A 108 1.66 9.39 -25.19
C ARG A 108 1.66 10.49 -24.13
N LEU A 109 0.99 10.27 -23.02
CA LEU A 109 0.95 11.20 -21.89
C LEU A 109 2.32 11.36 -21.24
N THR A 110 3.08 10.26 -21.10
CA THR A 110 4.44 10.27 -20.55
C THR A 110 5.41 11.05 -21.44
N GLU A 111 5.33 10.88 -22.75
CA GLU A 111 6.13 11.67 -23.70
C GLU A 111 5.78 13.15 -23.64
N TRP A 112 4.50 13.49 -23.59
CA TRP A 112 4.04 14.86 -23.42
C TRP A 112 4.56 15.52 -22.13
N ARG A 113 4.62 14.78 -21.01
CA ARG A 113 5.20 15.24 -19.73
C ARG A 113 6.68 15.62 -19.82
N LYS A 114 7.47 14.96 -20.68
CA LYS A 114 8.89 15.30 -20.89
C LYS A 114 9.08 16.74 -21.36
N GLY A 115 8.04 17.35 -21.91
CA GLY A 115 7.97 18.77 -22.26
C GLY A 115 7.75 19.74 -21.10
N GLY A 116 7.81 19.29 -19.83
CA GLY A 116 7.77 20.13 -18.63
C GLY A 116 6.41 20.17 -17.90
N ALA A 117 5.45 19.32 -18.25
CA ALA A 117 4.17 19.26 -17.54
C ALA A 117 4.25 18.41 -16.27
N HIS A 118 3.85 18.97 -15.13
CA HIS A 118 3.80 18.25 -13.86
C HIS A 118 2.46 17.51 -13.69
N VAL A 119 2.50 16.17 -13.79
CA VAL A 119 1.36 15.28 -13.51
C VAL A 119 1.86 14.10 -12.70
N SER A 120 1.23 13.78 -11.56
CA SER A 120 1.58 12.60 -10.77
C SER A 120 1.36 11.30 -11.59
N ASN A 121 2.02 10.22 -11.21
CA ASN A 121 1.82 8.93 -11.89
C ASN A 121 0.37 8.43 -11.79
N TYR A 122 -0.30 8.68 -10.67
CA TYR A 122 -1.72 8.32 -10.49
C TYR A 122 -2.63 9.15 -11.38
N ALA A 123 -2.39 10.46 -11.45
CA ALA A 123 -3.12 11.34 -12.33
C ALA A 123 -2.91 10.99 -13.81
N ALA A 124 -1.66 10.70 -14.21
CA ALA A 124 -1.36 10.25 -15.57
C ALA A 124 -2.12 8.95 -15.92
N ALA A 125 -2.15 7.99 -15.00
CA ALA A 125 -2.91 6.75 -15.20
C ALA A 125 -4.42 6.99 -15.32
N LEU A 126 -5.00 7.90 -14.51
CA LEU A 126 -6.41 8.27 -14.61
C LEU A 126 -6.75 8.88 -15.96
N LEU A 127 -5.94 9.85 -16.42
CA LEU A 127 -6.11 10.50 -17.72
C LEU A 127 -5.97 9.52 -18.89
N ALA A 128 -4.96 8.66 -18.86
CA ALA A 128 -4.76 7.64 -19.87
C ALA A 128 -5.97 6.67 -19.95
N LYS A 129 -6.48 6.25 -18.79
CA LYS A 129 -7.69 5.43 -18.72
C LYS A 129 -8.92 6.12 -19.30
N LYS A 130 -9.07 7.42 -19.03
CA LYS A 130 -10.17 8.22 -19.61
C LYS A 130 -10.03 8.30 -21.13
N GLN A 131 -8.83 8.57 -21.66
CA GLN A 131 -8.61 8.65 -23.11
C GLN A 131 -8.96 7.30 -23.77
N TRP A 132 -8.49 6.20 -23.20
CA TRP A 132 -8.84 4.87 -23.67
C TRP A 132 -10.36 4.65 -23.65
N PHE A 133 -11.05 5.00 -22.56
CA PHE A 133 -12.49 4.85 -22.41
C PHE A 133 -13.28 5.63 -23.45
N VAL A 134 -12.88 6.88 -23.72
CA VAL A 134 -13.51 7.72 -24.76
C VAL A 134 -13.31 7.13 -26.15
N ALA A 135 -12.13 6.61 -26.45
CA ALA A 135 -11.81 6.04 -27.75
C ALA A 135 -12.51 4.69 -28.01
N ASN A 136 -12.64 3.85 -26.98
CA ASN A 136 -13.10 2.46 -27.13
C ASN A 136 -14.55 2.23 -26.71
N GLU A 137 -15.11 3.10 -25.86
CA GLU A 137 -16.50 3.01 -25.38
C GLU A 137 -17.26 4.35 -25.56
N PRO A 138 -17.31 4.92 -26.77
CA PRO A 138 -17.76 6.30 -27.00
C PRO A 138 -19.23 6.55 -26.60
N VAL A 139 -20.09 5.55 -26.71
CA VAL A 139 -21.51 5.67 -26.31
C VAL A 139 -21.63 5.89 -24.80
N ARG A 140 -20.91 5.11 -24.00
CA ARG A 140 -20.88 5.23 -22.53
C ARG A 140 -20.14 6.52 -22.11
N ALA A 141 -19.05 6.85 -22.80
CA ALA A 141 -18.23 8.01 -22.50
C ALA A 141 -18.98 9.35 -22.65
N ARG A 142 -20.01 9.43 -23.51
CA ARG A 142 -20.89 10.63 -23.62
C ARG A 142 -21.67 10.92 -22.34
N GLN A 143 -21.84 9.93 -21.48
CA GLN A 143 -22.54 10.06 -20.19
C GLN A 143 -21.57 10.41 -19.06
N LEU A 144 -20.25 10.43 -19.30
CA LEU A 144 -19.23 10.67 -18.27
C LEU A 144 -19.46 12.01 -17.58
N ARG A 145 -19.55 11.97 -16.25
CA ARG A 145 -19.74 13.14 -15.38
C ARG A 145 -18.57 13.31 -14.42
N HIS A 146 -18.05 12.24 -13.83
CA HIS A 146 -16.94 12.29 -12.90
C HIS A 146 -15.96 11.13 -13.11
N MET A 147 -14.69 11.42 -12.88
CA MET A 147 -13.61 10.44 -12.82
C MET A 147 -13.12 10.35 -11.37
N LEU A 148 -13.34 9.21 -10.72
CA LEU A 148 -13.03 9.01 -9.32
C LEU A 148 -11.96 7.93 -9.16
N TYR A 149 -11.17 8.02 -8.08
CA TYR A 149 -10.41 6.86 -7.61
C TYR A 149 -11.27 5.95 -6.73
N ALA A 150 -10.74 4.78 -6.41
CA ALA A 150 -11.47 3.79 -5.62
C ALA A 150 -11.99 4.34 -4.28
N LYS A 151 -11.13 5.08 -3.52
CA LYS A 151 -11.56 5.69 -2.26
C LYS A 151 -12.58 6.80 -2.46
N ASP A 152 -12.40 7.62 -3.50
CA ASP A 152 -13.30 8.74 -3.81
C ASP A 152 -14.68 8.25 -4.23
N PHE A 153 -14.74 7.08 -4.88
CA PHE A 153 -16.00 6.41 -5.16
C PHE A 153 -16.76 6.05 -3.87
N LEU A 154 -16.07 5.57 -2.84
CA LEU A 154 -16.74 5.33 -1.55
C LEU A 154 -17.17 6.64 -0.90
N VAL A 155 -16.36 7.70 -0.94
CA VAL A 155 -16.74 9.04 -0.46
C VAL A 155 -18.00 9.53 -1.21
N PHE A 156 -18.02 9.40 -2.53
CA PHE A 156 -19.18 9.75 -3.36
C PHE A 156 -20.44 8.96 -2.98
N ARG A 157 -20.32 7.65 -2.76
CA ARG A 157 -21.45 6.80 -2.33
C ARG A 157 -21.95 7.14 -0.92
N LEU A 158 -21.09 7.68 -0.07
CA LEU A 158 -21.41 8.11 1.30
C LEU A 158 -22.11 9.46 1.34
N THR A 159 -21.67 10.42 0.50
CA THR A 159 -21.96 11.85 0.65
C THR A 159 -22.62 12.49 -0.58
N GLY A 160 -22.52 11.88 -1.75
CA GLY A 160 -22.85 12.51 -3.02
C GLY A 160 -21.78 13.48 -3.54
N GLU A 161 -20.72 13.75 -2.76
CA GLU A 161 -19.67 14.72 -3.10
C GLU A 161 -18.51 14.06 -3.87
N CYS A 162 -17.99 14.78 -4.87
CA CYS A 162 -16.82 14.39 -5.65
C CYS A 162 -15.58 15.10 -5.11
N VAL A 163 -14.88 14.44 -4.20
CA VAL A 163 -13.71 14.98 -3.49
C VAL A 163 -12.58 13.95 -3.49
N THR A 164 -11.36 14.40 -3.67
CA THR A 164 -10.16 13.59 -3.59
C THR A 164 -9.09 14.27 -2.74
N ASP A 165 -8.07 13.50 -2.34
CA ASP A 165 -6.89 14.04 -1.63
C ASP A 165 -5.81 14.51 -2.62
N PRO A 166 -4.85 15.37 -2.19
CA PRO A 166 -3.82 15.92 -3.07
C PRO A 166 -2.89 14.89 -3.69
N ILE A 167 -2.83 13.68 -3.12
CA ILE A 167 -1.92 12.63 -3.56
C ILE A 167 -2.56 11.74 -4.61
N SER A 168 -3.81 11.35 -4.36
CA SER A 168 -4.59 10.55 -5.29
C SER A 168 -5.05 11.37 -6.47
N GLY A 169 -5.39 12.62 -6.21
CA GLY A 169 -5.96 13.52 -7.19
C GLY A 169 -4.95 14.39 -7.91
N PRO A 170 -5.49 15.16 -8.83
CA PRO A 170 -4.78 16.26 -9.43
C PRO A 170 -4.67 17.37 -8.38
N ASP A 171 -3.55 17.48 -7.75
CA ASP A 171 -3.26 18.64 -6.95
C ASP A 171 -3.16 19.88 -7.87
N ALA A 172 -3.74 21.00 -7.45
CA ALA A 172 -3.74 22.23 -8.22
C ALA A 172 -2.35 22.70 -8.70
N PRO A 173 -1.23 22.48 -7.97
CA PRO A 173 0.11 22.63 -8.52
C PRO A 173 0.56 21.46 -9.40
N GLN A 174 -0.05 20.28 -9.30
CA GLN A 174 0.36 19.06 -10.01
C GLN A 174 -0.45 18.81 -11.28
N TRP A 175 -1.64 19.37 -11.39
CA TRP A 175 -2.41 19.40 -12.62
C TRP A 175 -2.21 20.75 -13.27
N ASP A 176 -1.20 20.83 -14.08
CA ASP A 176 -1.09 21.87 -15.08
C ASP A 176 -2.42 21.92 -15.87
N ASP A 177 -3.00 23.10 -15.99
CA ASP A 177 -4.20 23.33 -16.82
C ASP A 177 -4.07 22.72 -18.22
N ARG A 178 -2.86 22.71 -18.77
CA ARG A 178 -2.55 22.06 -20.05
C ARG A 178 -2.73 20.54 -20.02
N ALA A 179 -2.48 19.85 -18.88
CA ALA A 179 -2.75 18.42 -18.76
C ALA A 179 -4.25 18.13 -18.80
N LEU A 180 -5.05 18.95 -18.11
CA LEU A 180 -6.50 18.84 -18.13
C LEU A 180 -7.08 19.14 -19.52
N GLU A 181 -6.56 20.13 -20.21
CA GLU A 181 -6.92 20.46 -21.60
C GLU A 181 -6.53 19.36 -22.57
N PHE A 182 -5.27 18.89 -22.49
CA PHE A 182 -4.78 17.79 -23.32
C PHE A 182 -5.66 16.54 -23.19
N ALA A 183 -6.06 16.19 -21.97
CA ALA A 183 -6.94 15.05 -21.73
C ALA A 183 -8.43 15.36 -21.90
N SER A 184 -8.81 16.61 -22.21
CA SER A 184 -10.21 17.08 -22.24
C SER A 184 -10.95 16.69 -20.97
N SER A 185 -10.32 16.90 -19.81
CA SER A 185 -10.80 16.40 -18.52
C SER A 185 -11.26 17.49 -17.56
N ARG A 186 -11.19 18.77 -17.99
CA ARG A 186 -11.64 19.91 -17.17
C ARG A 186 -13.10 19.71 -16.73
N GLY A 187 -13.37 19.84 -15.42
CA GLY A 187 -14.69 19.64 -14.82
C GLY A 187 -15.12 18.18 -14.60
N LEU A 188 -14.29 17.20 -15.01
CA LEU A 188 -14.56 15.79 -14.74
C LEU A 188 -13.81 15.28 -13.48
N VAL A 189 -12.78 16.01 -13.05
CA VAL A 189 -11.94 15.65 -11.91
C VAL A 189 -12.56 16.12 -10.60
N PRO A 190 -12.39 15.38 -9.50
CA PRO A 190 -12.89 15.76 -8.19
C PRO A 190 -12.25 17.05 -7.66
N ARG A 191 -12.94 17.75 -6.77
CA ARG A 191 -12.35 18.80 -5.94
C ARG A 191 -11.27 18.21 -5.04
N VAL A 192 -10.11 18.86 -4.96
CA VAL A 192 -9.03 18.45 -4.06
C VAL A 192 -9.23 19.08 -2.68
N ALA A 193 -9.06 18.28 -1.63
CA ALA A 193 -9.09 18.72 -0.24
C ALA A 193 -8.11 17.90 0.60
N GLN A 194 -7.66 18.45 1.73
CA GLN A 194 -6.71 17.76 2.59
C GLN A 194 -7.33 16.49 3.21
N PRO A 195 -6.54 15.46 3.51
CA PRO A 195 -7.05 14.20 4.09
C PRO A 195 -7.89 14.37 5.36
N TRP A 196 -7.61 15.41 6.15
CA TRP A 196 -8.29 15.76 7.39
C TRP A 196 -9.35 16.84 7.23
N GLU A 197 -9.69 17.24 6.02
CA GLU A 197 -10.86 18.11 5.76
C GLU A 197 -12.11 17.26 5.57
N TRP A 198 -13.26 17.89 5.76
CA TRP A 198 -14.53 17.24 5.51
C TRP A 198 -14.83 17.19 4.01
N ALA A 199 -15.03 15.99 3.50
CA ALA A 199 -15.53 15.77 2.15
C ALA A 199 -17.00 16.18 2.03
N GLY A 200 -17.76 15.94 3.08
CA GLY A 200 -19.18 16.19 3.23
C GLY A 200 -19.75 15.46 4.44
N VAL A 201 -21.03 15.17 4.41
CA VAL A 201 -21.74 14.39 5.42
C VAL A 201 -22.48 13.22 4.77
N VAL A 202 -22.69 12.15 5.52
CA VAL A 202 -23.49 11.02 5.06
C VAL A 202 -24.86 11.52 4.62
N ASP A 203 -25.20 11.32 3.36
CA ASP A 203 -26.48 11.70 2.78
C ASP A 203 -27.61 10.73 3.16
N ALA A 204 -28.83 10.98 2.72
CA ALA A 204 -29.98 10.14 3.03
C ALA A 204 -29.82 8.72 2.47
N ARG A 205 -29.20 8.56 1.30
CA ARG A 205 -28.96 7.23 0.66
C ARG A 205 -27.90 6.45 1.41
N GLY A 206 -26.79 7.09 1.75
CA GLY A 206 -25.71 6.52 2.56
C GLY A 206 -26.23 6.09 3.95
N ALA A 207 -27.02 6.95 4.61
CA ALA A 207 -27.62 6.68 5.90
C ALA A 207 -28.55 5.44 5.86
N ALA A 208 -29.45 5.41 4.90
CA ALA A 208 -30.36 4.29 4.71
C ALA A 208 -29.62 2.98 4.38
N ALA A 209 -28.55 3.05 3.59
CA ALA A 209 -27.75 1.89 3.22
C ALA A 209 -26.96 1.33 4.40
N LEU A 210 -26.25 2.18 5.15
CA LEU A 210 -25.28 1.77 6.18
C LEU A 210 -25.90 1.54 7.57
N GLY A 211 -27.03 2.20 7.88
CA GLY A 211 -27.55 2.30 9.24
C GLY A 211 -26.73 3.27 10.12
N VAL A 212 -26.04 4.22 9.52
CA VAL A 212 -25.35 5.34 10.17
C VAL A 212 -26.24 6.58 10.07
N PRO A 213 -26.31 7.45 11.08
CA PRO A 213 -27.16 8.64 11.01
C PRO A 213 -26.81 9.56 9.82
N GLN A 214 -27.83 10.05 9.12
CA GLN A 214 -27.66 11.13 8.16
C GLN A 214 -27.02 12.34 8.84
N GLY A 215 -26.15 13.06 8.12
CA GLY A 215 -25.41 14.18 8.67
C GLY A 215 -24.11 13.80 9.40
N THR A 216 -23.79 12.50 9.54
CA THR A 216 -22.50 12.09 10.11
C THR A 216 -21.37 12.56 9.19
N PRO A 217 -20.33 13.29 9.72
CA PRO A 217 -19.28 13.86 8.89
C PRO A 217 -18.36 12.78 8.30
N VAL A 218 -17.90 13.03 7.07
CA VAL A 218 -17.00 12.15 6.33
C VAL A 218 -15.73 12.93 6.00
N ALA A 219 -14.58 12.51 6.56
CA ALA A 219 -13.27 13.07 6.19
C ALA A 219 -12.82 12.52 4.83
N VAL A 220 -12.08 13.33 4.08
CA VAL A 220 -11.57 12.97 2.74
C VAL A 220 -10.76 11.68 2.76
N GLY A 221 -9.93 11.50 3.82
CA GLY A 221 -9.02 10.37 3.89
C GLY A 221 -7.90 10.47 2.86
N ALA A 222 -7.16 9.39 2.65
CA ALA A 222 -6.00 9.43 1.76
C ALA A 222 -5.75 8.08 1.07
N HIS A 223 -4.81 8.13 0.09
CA HIS A 223 -4.20 6.96 -0.50
C HIS A 223 -3.70 5.96 0.57
N ASP A 224 -3.84 4.66 0.32
CA ASP A 224 -3.52 3.59 1.27
C ASP A 224 -2.08 3.64 1.79
N GLY A 225 -1.10 3.97 0.92
CA GLY A 225 0.29 4.12 1.32
C GLY A 225 0.51 5.24 2.34
N ILE A 226 -0.26 6.33 2.28
CA ILE A 226 -0.22 7.43 3.26
C ILE A 226 -0.89 7.02 4.54
N CYS A 227 -2.10 6.46 4.42
CA CYS A 227 -2.79 5.92 5.58
C CYS A 227 -1.94 4.88 6.31
N ALA A 228 -1.18 4.04 5.58
CA ALA A 228 -0.24 3.10 6.16
C ALA A 228 0.90 3.80 6.92
N ASN A 229 1.50 4.87 6.36
CA ASN A 229 2.55 5.62 7.06
C ASN A 229 2.03 6.29 8.34
N VAL A 230 0.93 7.02 8.23
CA VAL A 230 0.31 7.73 9.36
C VAL A 230 -0.18 6.74 10.42
N GLY A 231 -0.86 5.68 10.00
CA GLY A 231 -1.38 4.63 10.88
C GLY A 231 -0.31 3.73 11.49
N ALA A 232 0.92 3.73 10.96
CA ALA A 232 2.09 3.14 11.59
C ALA A 232 2.80 4.09 12.57
N GLY A 233 2.40 5.36 12.65
CA GLY A 233 3.10 6.38 13.41
C GLY A 233 4.43 6.80 12.77
N ALA A 234 4.50 6.75 11.44
CA ALA A 234 5.66 7.10 10.63
C ALA A 234 5.33 8.24 9.63
N GLY A 235 4.49 9.19 10.01
CA GLY A 235 4.11 10.34 9.20
C GLY A 235 5.02 11.56 9.34
N TYR A 236 6.01 11.55 10.22
CA TYR A 236 6.87 12.70 10.52
C TYR A 236 8.30 12.53 9.98
N VAL A 237 8.97 13.66 9.83
CA VAL A 237 10.36 13.72 9.32
C VAL A 237 11.31 12.90 10.21
N GLY A 238 12.16 12.09 9.59
CA GLY A 238 13.06 11.17 10.26
C GLY A 238 12.43 9.83 10.65
N ALA A 239 11.14 9.63 10.48
CA ALA A 239 10.51 8.32 10.62
C ALA A 239 10.69 7.49 9.35
N TYR A 240 11.02 6.21 9.53
CA TYR A 240 11.02 5.22 8.46
C TYR A 240 9.89 4.22 8.66
N ALA A 241 9.29 3.80 7.56
CA ALA A 241 8.31 2.72 7.53
C ALA A 241 8.79 1.60 6.61
N ILE A 242 8.83 0.38 7.11
CA ILE A 242 9.06 -0.83 6.33
C ILE A 242 7.75 -1.62 6.32
N THR A 243 7.15 -1.74 5.15
CA THR A 243 5.96 -2.58 4.96
C THR A 243 6.41 -3.90 4.34
N VAL A 244 6.19 -5.01 5.03
CA VAL A 244 6.46 -6.37 4.53
C VAL A 244 5.13 -7.03 4.21
N GLY A 245 4.58 -6.66 3.05
CA GLY A 245 3.39 -7.26 2.47
C GLY A 245 3.75 -8.24 1.36
N THR A 246 2.86 -8.42 0.39
CA THR A 246 3.15 -9.13 -0.88
C THR A 246 4.42 -8.57 -1.51
N HIS A 247 4.53 -7.24 -1.59
CA HIS A 247 5.77 -6.51 -1.84
C HIS A 247 6.35 -5.99 -0.52
N ALA A 248 7.65 -5.76 -0.48
CA ALA A 248 8.26 -5.00 0.59
C ALA A 248 8.55 -3.57 0.12
N VAL A 249 8.22 -2.60 0.96
CA VAL A 249 8.42 -1.19 0.65
C VAL A 249 9.10 -0.51 1.83
N VAL A 250 10.17 0.22 1.56
CA VAL A 250 10.85 1.06 2.55
C VAL A 250 10.56 2.53 2.21
N ARG A 251 10.15 3.30 3.19
CA ARG A 251 9.80 4.72 3.05
C ARG A 251 10.44 5.55 4.15
N ALA A 252 10.88 6.75 3.81
CA ALA A 252 11.34 7.77 4.74
C ALA A 252 10.61 9.08 4.46
N ILE A 253 10.37 9.88 5.50
CA ILE A 253 9.70 11.18 5.38
C ILE A 253 10.73 12.30 5.46
N ARG A 254 10.64 13.26 4.52
CA ARG A 254 11.48 14.46 4.46
C ARG A 254 10.67 15.70 4.08
N ASN A 255 11.23 16.89 4.37
CA ASN A 255 10.70 18.17 3.89
C ASN A 255 11.26 18.57 2.51
N ASP A 256 12.26 17.84 2.01
CA ASP A 256 12.90 18.05 0.71
C ASP A 256 13.03 16.75 -0.06
N VAL A 257 13.28 16.84 -1.36
CA VAL A 257 13.55 15.68 -2.23
C VAL A 257 15.04 15.67 -2.55
N PRO A 258 15.84 14.79 -1.92
CA PRO A 258 17.26 14.71 -2.20
C PRO A 258 17.53 14.39 -3.67
N ALA A 259 18.60 14.99 -4.22
CA ALA A 259 18.99 14.72 -5.62
C ALA A 259 19.24 13.23 -5.85
N GLY A 260 18.69 12.70 -6.94
CA GLY A 260 18.80 11.28 -7.29
C GLY A 260 17.92 10.34 -6.47
N SER A 261 17.15 10.85 -5.51
CA SER A 261 16.22 10.03 -4.74
C SER A 261 14.92 9.77 -5.50
N PHE A 262 14.24 8.68 -5.14
CA PHE A 262 12.94 8.35 -5.70
C PHE A 262 11.82 8.83 -4.76
N ARG A 263 11.10 9.89 -5.18
CA ARG A 263 9.90 10.37 -4.52
C ARG A 263 8.70 9.51 -4.90
N PHE A 264 8.09 8.86 -3.93
CA PHE A 264 6.88 8.06 -4.16
C PHE A 264 5.65 8.94 -4.31
N TYR A 265 5.42 9.81 -3.34
CA TYR A 265 4.29 10.73 -3.27
C TYR A 265 4.56 11.81 -2.22
N ASP A 266 3.71 12.80 -2.19
CA ASP A 266 3.76 13.85 -1.18
C ASP A 266 2.87 13.49 0.01
N LEU A 267 3.29 13.92 1.19
CA LEU A 267 2.53 13.83 2.43
C LEU A 267 2.20 15.25 2.88
N PRO A 268 0.93 15.68 2.73
CA PRO A 268 0.58 17.05 3.07
C PRO A 268 0.91 17.42 4.52
N PRO A 269 1.17 18.72 4.83
CA PRO A 269 1.09 19.82 3.88
C PRO A 269 2.34 20.02 3.01
N ASP A 270 3.53 19.61 3.45
CA ASP A 270 4.82 20.02 2.90
C ASP A 270 5.90 18.94 2.97
N ARG A 271 5.53 17.69 3.05
CA ARG A 271 6.46 16.56 3.19
C ARG A 271 6.48 15.67 1.97
N HIS A 272 7.58 14.97 1.82
CA HIS A 272 7.80 14.03 0.74
C HIS A 272 8.09 12.63 1.29
N VAL A 273 7.51 11.63 0.67
CA VAL A 273 7.82 10.23 0.94
C VAL A 273 8.86 9.76 -0.06
N ILE A 274 10.07 9.56 0.43
CA ILE A 274 11.19 8.99 -0.31
C ILE A 274 11.17 7.47 -0.08
N GLY A 275 11.26 6.68 -1.13
CA GLY A 275 11.09 5.25 -0.95
C GLY A 275 11.66 4.37 -2.04
N GLY A 276 11.61 3.08 -1.80
CA GLY A 276 11.96 2.02 -2.73
C GLY A 276 11.09 0.78 -2.50
N ASN A 277 10.81 0.05 -3.57
CA ASN A 277 9.97 -1.14 -3.59
C ASN A 277 10.79 -2.37 -3.97
N ALA A 278 10.83 -3.37 -3.08
CA ALA A 278 11.22 -4.72 -3.45
C ALA A 278 9.98 -5.47 -3.92
N VAL A 279 9.96 -5.86 -5.18
CA VAL A 279 8.83 -6.57 -5.81
C VAL A 279 8.43 -7.82 -5.04
N MET A 280 9.40 -8.44 -4.34
CA MET A 280 9.21 -9.66 -3.57
C MET A 280 9.45 -9.42 -2.08
N GLY A 281 8.38 -9.16 -1.35
CA GLY A 281 8.35 -9.20 0.11
C GLY A 281 7.85 -10.57 0.59
N GLY A 282 6.68 -10.61 1.25
CA GLY A 282 6.02 -11.84 1.68
C GLY A 282 5.73 -12.83 0.55
N ARG A 283 5.59 -12.35 -0.70
CA ARG A 283 5.37 -13.21 -1.87
C ARG A 283 6.48 -14.25 -2.07
N ALA A 284 7.74 -13.97 -1.70
CA ALA A 284 8.79 -14.98 -1.79
C ALA A 284 8.55 -16.15 -0.82
N ALA A 285 8.10 -15.83 0.39
CA ALA A 285 7.70 -16.85 1.38
C ALA A 285 6.42 -17.59 0.93
N ASP A 286 5.41 -16.86 0.43
CA ASP A 286 4.19 -17.45 -0.16
C ASP A 286 4.54 -18.43 -1.27
N TRP A 287 5.36 -17.99 -2.24
CA TRP A 287 5.81 -18.82 -3.36
C TRP A 287 6.51 -20.10 -2.88
N TYR A 288 7.38 -19.99 -1.87
CA TYR A 288 8.08 -21.16 -1.35
C TYR A 288 7.12 -22.13 -0.65
N LEU A 289 6.12 -21.62 0.09
CA LEU A 289 5.09 -22.45 0.71
C LEU A 289 4.20 -23.13 -0.33
N ASP A 290 3.82 -22.40 -1.40
CA ASP A 290 3.04 -22.97 -2.50
C ASP A 290 3.80 -24.08 -3.23
N LEU A 291 5.12 -23.93 -3.37
CA LEU A 291 5.98 -24.96 -3.93
C LEU A 291 6.02 -26.24 -3.08
N LEU A 292 5.98 -26.10 -1.75
CA LEU A 292 6.05 -27.23 -0.83
C LEU A 292 4.70 -27.92 -0.59
N PHE A 293 3.61 -27.14 -0.53
CA PHE A 293 2.32 -27.62 -0.01
C PHE A 293 1.17 -27.46 -1.01
N GLY A 294 1.43 -26.84 -2.17
CA GLY A 294 0.40 -26.40 -3.10
C GLY A 294 -0.28 -25.09 -2.65
N ALA A 295 -0.94 -24.44 -3.59
CA ALA A 295 -1.64 -23.18 -3.34
C ALA A 295 -2.99 -23.44 -2.64
N ASP A 296 -3.01 -23.38 -1.33
CA ASP A 296 -4.23 -23.46 -0.50
C ASP A 296 -4.27 -22.30 0.49
N ASP A 297 -5.08 -21.30 0.19
CA ASP A 297 -5.26 -20.11 1.02
C ASP A 297 -5.79 -20.44 2.43
N ARG A 298 -6.53 -21.54 2.61
CA ARG A 298 -7.09 -21.93 3.92
C ARG A 298 -6.04 -22.55 4.83
N ALA A 299 -5.15 -23.36 4.27
CA ALA A 299 -4.07 -24.01 5.02
C ALA A 299 -2.85 -23.12 5.20
N ARG A 300 -2.70 -22.06 4.38
CA ARG A 300 -1.54 -21.15 4.36
C ARG A 300 -1.12 -20.62 5.75
N PRO A 301 -2.01 -20.13 6.64
CA PRO A 301 -1.59 -19.66 7.97
C PRO A 301 -0.92 -20.75 8.82
N ARG A 302 -1.36 -22.00 8.68
CA ARG A 302 -0.78 -23.15 9.40
C ARG A 302 0.59 -23.49 8.83
N HIS A 303 0.74 -23.45 7.51
CA HIS A 303 2.03 -23.70 6.83
C HIS A 303 3.04 -22.62 7.20
N PHE A 304 2.65 -21.34 7.23
CA PHE A 304 3.49 -20.25 7.71
C PHE A 304 4.00 -20.50 9.12
N THR A 305 3.10 -20.76 10.08
CA THR A 305 3.47 -21.00 11.48
C THR A 305 4.42 -22.19 11.60
N ALA A 306 4.15 -23.28 10.91
CA ALA A 306 4.98 -24.48 10.95
C ALA A 306 6.39 -24.23 10.39
N MET A 307 6.48 -23.52 9.26
CA MET A 307 7.75 -23.24 8.61
C MET A 307 8.55 -22.14 9.33
N ASP A 308 7.89 -21.14 9.92
CA ASP A 308 8.54 -20.15 10.79
C ASP A 308 9.18 -20.82 11.99
N ASN A 309 8.45 -21.72 12.69
CA ASN A 309 8.99 -22.45 13.81
C ASN A 309 10.19 -23.36 13.41
N ALA A 310 10.10 -24.01 12.26
CA ALA A 310 11.21 -24.81 11.74
C ALA A 310 12.43 -23.94 11.38
N ALA A 311 12.21 -22.79 10.74
CA ALA A 311 13.26 -21.85 10.37
C ALA A 311 13.92 -21.20 11.61
N ALA A 312 13.19 -21.02 12.70
CA ALA A 312 13.75 -20.50 13.96
C ALA A 312 14.88 -21.36 14.51
N ALA A 313 14.81 -22.67 14.30
CA ALA A 313 15.84 -23.64 14.74
C ALA A 313 17.07 -23.69 13.81
N VAL A 314 16.99 -23.09 12.62
CA VAL A 314 18.13 -23.04 11.68
C VAL A 314 19.06 -21.88 12.06
N VAL A 315 20.36 -22.12 12.09
CA VAL A 315 21.36 -21.11 12.40
C VAL A 315 21.37 -19.97 11.36
N ALA A 316 21.77 -18.78 11.79
CA ALA A 316 21.94 -17.62 10.90
C ALA A 316 22.87 -17.97 9.72
N GLY A 317 22.48 -17.52 8.50
CA GLY A 317 23.15 -17.84 7.27
C GLY A 317 22.72 -19.17 6.64
N SER A 318 21.61 -19.77 7.11
CA SER A 318 20.95 -20.91 6.47
C SER A 318 21.92 -22.03 6.08
N ARG A 319 22.86 -22.34 6.96
CA ARG A 319 23.91 -23.37 6.76
C ARG A 319 24.69 -23.21 5.43
N GLY A 320 24.84 -21.98 4.97
CA GLY A 320 25.56 -21.64 3.72
C GLY A 320 24.67 -21.44 2.49
N VAL A 321 23.36 -21.69 2.59
CA VAL A 321 22.43 -21.41 1.49
C VAL A 321 22.17 -19.92 1.39
N ARG A 322 22.17 -19.37 0.17
CA ARG A 322 21.78 -18.00 -0.16
C ARG A 322 20.61 -18.01 -1.13
N PHE A 323 19.70 -17.05 -0.99
CA PHE A 323 18.58 -16.87 -1.89
C PHE A 323 18.49 -15.44 -2.40
N LEU A 324 18.45 -15.28 -3.72
CA LEU A 324 18.10 -14.01 -4.37
C LEU A 324 16.60 -14.02 -4.67
N PRO A 325 15.78 -13.10 -4.11
CA PRO A 325 14.32 -13.18 -4.20
C PRO A 325 13.74 -12.55 -5.49
N PHE A 326 14.46 -12.56 -6.63
CA PHE A 326 14.08 -11.82 -7.83
C PHE A 326 13.14 -12.61 -8.76
N LEU A 327 12.10 -13.26 -8.20
CA LEU A 327 11.12 -14.05 -8.95
C LEU A 327 10.37 -13.25 -10.03
N LEU A 328 10.27 -11.94 -9.87
CA LEU A 328 9.63 -11.00 -10.81
C LEU A 328 10.57 -9.86 -11.22
N GLY A 329 11.87 -10.11 -11.25
CA GLY A 329 12.89 -9.09 -11.44
C GLY A 329 13.17 -8.29 -10.18
N GLN A 330 14.03 -7.28 -10.32
CA GLN A 330 14.40 -6.32 -9.27
C GLN A 330 14.01 -4.91 -9.73
N VAL A 331 13.39 -4.12 -8.83
CA VAL A 331 12.99 -2.73 -9.10
C VAL A 331 13.91 -1.74 -8.39
N ALA A 332 14.22 -2.00 -7.12
CA ALA A 332 15.08 -1.15 -6.30
C ALA A 332 16.10 -2.04 -5.54
N PRO A 333 17.25 -1.48 -5.15
CA PRO A 333 17.74 -0.13 -5.36
C PRO A 333 18.10 0.20 -6.82
N GLU A 334 18.31 -0.81 -7.64
CA GLU A 334 18.60 -0.71 -9.06
C GLU A 334 17.58 -1.53 -9.85
N ALA A 335 17.09 -0.99 -10.98
CA ALA A 335 16.16 -1.70 -11.83
C ALA A 335 16.87 -2.78 -12.67
N ARG A 336 16.54 -4.04 -12.43
CA ARG A 336 17.03 -5.23 -13.17
C ARG A 336 15.83 -6.10 -13.54
N PRO A 337 15.06 -5.73 -14.57
CA PRO A 337 13.82 -6.44 -14.92
C PRO A 337 14.07 -7.88 -15.38
N GLY A 338 15.28 -8.20 -15.89
CA GLY A 338 15.70 -9.53 -16.28
C GLY A 338 16.29 -10.38 -15.14
N ALA A 339 16.43 -9.84 -13.94
CA ALA A 339 16.93 -10.61 -12.81
C ALA A 339 15.95 -11.74 -12.45
N SER A 340 16.47 -12.89 -12.05
CA SER A 340 15.70 -14.06 -11.64
C SER A 340 16.10 -14.55 -10.25
N ALA A 341 15.22 -15.32 -9.62
CA ALA A 341 15.50 -15.92 -8.33
C ALA A 341 16.59 -16.99 -8.44
N VAL A 342 17.47 -17.03 -7.44
CA VAL A 342 18.60 -17.97 -7.41
C VAL A 342 18.75 -18.55 -6.01
N PHE A 343 18.85 -19.87 -5.89
CA PHE A 343 19.42 -20.54 -4.74
C PHE A 343 20.87 -20.94 -5.05
N THR A 344 21.78 -20.64 -4.13
CA THR A 344 23.18 -21.08 -4.23
C THR A 344 23.65 -21.66 -2.89
N GLY A 345 24.75 -22.41 -2.90
CA GLY A 345 25.31 -23.05 -1.70
C GLY A 345 24.53 -24.27 -1.21
N MET A 346 23.60 -24.79 -2.00
CA MET A 346 22.83 -26.00 -1.66
C MET A 346 23.71 -27.24 -1.62
N ARG A 347 23.46 -28.14 -0.64
CA ARG A 347 24.12 -29.44 -0.47
C ARG A 347 23.10 -30.49 -0.07
N THR A 348 23.44 -31.77 -0.20
CA THR A 348 22.54 -32.91 0.06
C THR A 348 21.96 -32.97 1.49
N GLY A 349 22.61 -32.34 2.47
CA GLY A 349 22.12 -32.30 3.85
C GLY A 349 21.20 -31.12 4.21
N HIS A 350 20.78 -30.32 3.22
CA HIS A 350 19.86 -29.20 3.46
C HIS A 350 18.40 -29.66 3.32
N ASP A 351 17.60 -29.27 4.28
CA ASP A 351 16.19 -29.57 4.35
C ASP A 351 15.30 -28.33 3.99
N ARG A 352 13.99 -28.54 3.96
CA ARG A 352 13.02 -27.49 3.67
C ARG A 352 13.08 -26.30 4.62
N ALA A 353 13.41 -26.53 5.91
CA ALA A 353 13.52 -25.47 6.89
C ALA A 353 14.74 -24.58 6.61
N THR A 354 15.86 -25.17 6.22
CA THR A 354 17.07 -24.45 5.79
C THR A 354 16.82 -23.58 4.57
N LEU A 355 16.10 -24.10 3.56
CA LEU A 355 15.75 -23.32 2.36
C LEU A 355 14.76 -22.21 2.68
N TYR A 356 13.74 -22.46 3.52
CA TYR A 356 12.81 -21.43 3.94
C TYR A 356 13.50 -20.30 4.72
N ARG A 357 14.43 -20.65 5.61
CA ARG A 357 15.26 -19.66 6.30
C ARG A 357 16.03 -18.81 5.31
N ALA A 358 16.63 -19.42 4.27
CA ALA A 358 17.34 -18.68 3.22
C ALA A 358 16.40 -17.73 2.45
N VAL A 359 15.14 -18.11 2.23
CA VAL A 359 14.12 -17.21 1.63
C VAL A 359 13.85 -16.00 2.52
N LEU A 360 13.69 -16.19 3.84
CA LEU A 360 13.48 -15.07 4.77
C LEU A 360 14.71 -14.16 4.84
N GLU A 361 15.92 -14.72 4.88
CA GLU A 361 17.18 -13.97 4.91
C GLU A 361 17.40 -13.21 3.59
N GLY A 362 17.16 -13.83 2.44
CA GLY A 362 17.25 -13.18 1.12
C GLY A 362 16.26 -12.01 0.98
N GLY A 363 15.03 -12.18 1.47
CA GLY A 363 14.04 -11.10 1.54
C GLY A 363 14.49 -9.95 2.45
N ALA A 364 15.07 -10.25 3.61
CA ALA A 364 15.62 -9.25 4.52
C ALA A 364 16.80 -8.49 3.90
N PHE A 365 17.67 -9.16 3.14
CA PHE A 365 18.80 -8.52 2.44
C PHE A 365 18.33 -7.63 1.28
N ALA A 366 17.30 -8.03 0.56
CA ALA A 366 16.71 -7.17 -0.46
C ALA A 366 16.11 -5.89 0.15
N ILE A 367 15.43 -5.99 1.31
CA ILE A 367 14.94 -4.84 2.07
C ILE A 367 16.10 -3.98 2.56
N ARG A 368 17.18 -4.59 3.07
CA ARG A 368 18.39 -3.87 3.51
C ARG A 368 19.03 -3.08 2.39
N ALA A 369 19.14 -3.63 1.19
CA ALA A 369 19.70 -2.92 0.05
C ALA A 369 18.94 -1.61 -0.25
N ILE A 370 17.61 -1.64 -0.17
CA ILE A 370 16.76 -0.46 -0.35
C ILE A 370 16.90 0.50 0.86
N PHE A 371 16.91 -0.05 2.06
CA PHE A 371 17.06 0.72 3.28
C PHE A 371 18.39 1.51 3.30
N ASP A 372 19.50 0.87 2.94
CA ASP A 372 20.82 1.50 2.89
C ASP A 372 20.86 2.63 1.84
N GLN A 373 20.21 2.46 0.69
CA GLN A 373 20.08 3.51 -0.31
C GLN A 373 19.25 4.69 0.21
N ILE A 374 18.07 4.42 0.81
CA ILE A 374 17.23 5.50 1.37
C ILE A 374 17.96 6.21 2.50
N ARG A 375 18.67 5.48 3.35
CA ARG A 375 19.49 6.04 4.43
C ARG A 375 20.60 6.95 3.90
N SER A 376 21.21 6.64 2.77
CA SER A 376 22.23 7.52 2.16
C SER A 376 21.64 8.86 1.71
N TRP A 377 20.36 8.91 1.35
CA TRP A 377 19.64 10.14 0.97
C TRP A 377 19.00 10.86 2.16
N CYS A 378 18.46 10.10 3.10
CA CYS A 378 17.58 10.63 4.14
C CYS A 378 18.23 10.68 5.54
N GLY A 379 19.42 10.11 5.71
CA GLY A 379 20.12 10.04 7.01
C GLY A 379 19.62 8.87 7.89
N GLU A 380 20.06 8.86 9.13
CA GLU A 380 19.70 7.81 10.10
C GLU A 380 18.25 7.97 10.56
N PRO A 381 17.48 6.87 10.62
CA PRO A 381 16.12 6.93 11.12
C PRO A 381 16.06 7.18 12.63
N ALA A 382 15.17 8.08 13.04
CA ALA A 382 14.81 8.23 14.46
C ALA A 382 13.98 7.05 14.97
N VAL A 383 13.17 6.46 14.09
CA VAL A 383 12.35 5.27 14.37
C VAL A 383 12.13 4.46 13.08
N ILE A 384 12.04 3.14 13.21
CA ILE A 384 11.67 2.27 12.09
C ILE A 384 10.37 1.54 12.47
N ARG A 385 9.30 1.85 11.77
CA ARG A 385 7.99 1.21 11.92
C ARG A 385 7.86 0.04 10.96
N LEU A 386 7.49 -1.13 11.49
CA LEU A 386 7.32 -2.35 10.73
C LEU A 386 5.82 -2.69 10.60
N THR A 387 5.37 -2.93 9.37
CA THR A 387 3.96 -3.21 9.06
C THR A 387 3.84 -4.30 8.00
N GLY A 388 2.59 -4.72 7.72
CA GLY A 388 2.29 -5.76 6.73
C GLY A 388 2.28 -7.17 7.32
N GLY A 389 1.95 -8.15 6.48
CA GLY A 389 1.81 -9.55 6.89
C GLY A 389 3.08 -10.15 7.49
N GLY A 390 4.25 -9.82 6.93
CA GLY A 390 5.55 -10.30 7.41
C GLY A 390 5.93 -9.77 8.79
N ALA A 391 5.35 -8.64 9.24
CA ALA A 391 5.54 -8.13 10.60
C ALA A 391 4.96 -9.05 11.69
N HIS A 392 4.20 -10.08 11.30
CA HIS A 392 3.66 -11.09 12.20
C HIS A 392 4.51 -12.37 12.30
N SER A 393 5.64 -12.44 11.57
CA SER A 393 6.65 -13.49 11.71
C SER A 393 7.77 -13.02 12.67
N PRO A 394 7.81 -13.46 13.92
CA PRO A 394 8.88 -13.07 14.85
C PRO A 394 10.26 -13.44 14.31
N VAL A 395 10.36 -14.57 13.62
CA VAL A 395 11.61 -15.05 13.01
C VAL A 395 12.10 -14.07 11.95
N TRP A 396 11.22 -13.68 11.03
CA TRP A 396 11.60 -12.74 9.97
C TRP A 396 11.89 -11.34 10.50
N CYS A 397 11.10 -10.87 11.47
CA CYS A 397 11.35 -9.59 12.13
C CYS A 397 12.70 -9.56 12.85
N GLY A 398 13.07 -10.64 13.53
CA GLY A 398 14.38 -10.78 14.16
C GLY A 398 15.53 -10.84 13.15
N ILE A 399 15.36 -11.58 12.05
CA ILE A 399 16.31 -11.59 10.93
C ILE A 399 16.50 -10.16 10.38
N LEU A 400 15.40 -9.44 10.14
CA LEU A 400 15.44 -8.10 9.59
C LEU A 400 16.10 -7.11 10.55
N ALA A 401 15.78 -7.16 11.85
CA ALA A 401 16.42 -6.33 12.86
C ALA A 401 17.94 -6.54 12.91
N ASN A 402 18.40 -7.81 12.89
CA ASN A 402 19.81 -8.15 12.84
C ASN A 402 20.46 -7.73 11.53
N ALA A 403 19.78 -7.94 10.39
CA ALA A 403 20.29 -7.55 9.08
C ALA A 403 20.46 -6.02 8.95
N LEU A 404 19.56 -5.24 9.53
CA LEU A 404 19.63 -3.77 9.53
C LEU A 404 20.55 -3.23 10.66
N GLY A 405 20.79 -4.01 11.70
CA GLY A 405 21.46 -3.55 12.93
C GLY A 405 20.66 -2.46 13.65
N ARG A 406 19.32 -2.50 13.58
CA ARG A 406 18.43 -1.47 14.10
C ARG A 406 17.19 -2.09 14.78
N THR A 407 16.69 -1.41 15.81
CA THR A 407 15.43 -1.76 16.45
C THR A 407 14.26 -1.49 15.49
N LEU A 408 13.35 -2.44 15.38
CA LEU A 408 12.13 -2.35 14.61
C LEU A 408 10.93 -2.35 15.55
N GLU A 409 9.99 -1.46 15.32
CA GLU A 409 8.76 -1.36 16.12
C GLU A 409 7.56 -1.75 15.26
N ALA A 410 6.89 -2.83 15.63
CA ALA A 410 5.69 -3.33 14.97
C ALA A 410 4.41 -2.87 15.68
N SER A 411 3.39 -2.55 14.90
CA SER A 411 2.05 -2.25 15.39
C SER A 411 1.06 -3.37 15.04
N ASP A 412 -0.20 -3.21 15.42
CA ASP A 412 -1.26 -4.16 15.08
C ASP A 412 -1.64 -4.16 13.57
N LYS A 413 -2.65 -4.96 13.21
CA LYS A 413 -3.02 -5.25 11.80
C LYS A 413 -3.87 -4.16 11.12
N ALA A 414 -4.31 -3.14 11.83
CA ALA A 414 -5.30 -2.18 11.30
C ALA A 414 -4.67 -0.86 10.86
N VAL A 415 -3.51 -0.92 10.24
CA VAL A 415 -2.64 0.24 9.99
C VAL A 415 -3.29 1.25 9.06
N GLU A 416 -3.77 0.83 7.88
CA GLU A 416 -4.38 1.73 6.89
C GLU A 416 -5.67 2.35 7.44
N GLY A 417 -6.53 1.52 8.06
CA GLY A 417 -7.75 1.98 8.71
C GLY A 417 -7.48 2.95 9.85
N ARG A 418 -6.40 2.73 10.65
CA ARG A 418 -5.99 3.67 11.69
C ARG A 418 -5.50 4.99 11.12
N GLY A 419 -4.74 4.98 10.03
CA GLY A 419 -4.34 6.21 9.34
C GLY A 419 -5.54 7.05 8.91
N ALA A 420 -6.54 6.41 8.28
CA ALA A 420 -7.80 7.07 7.96
C ALA A 420 -8.53 7.58 9.20
N ALA A 421 -8.55 6.81 10.31
CA ALA A 421 -9.15 7.24 11.57
C ALA A 421 -8.42 8.44 12.19
N ILE A 422 -7.09 8.52 12.06
CA ILE A 422 -6.30 9.67 12.53
C ILE A 422 -6.67 10.92 11.75
N PHE A 423 -6.85 10.85 10.42
CA PHE A 423 -7.33 12.00 9.64
C PHE A 423 -8.71 12.47 10.09
N ALA A 424 -9.66 11.55 10.31
CA ALA A 424 -10.96 11.92 10.88
C ALA A 424 -10.85 12.51 12.30
N ALA A 425 -9.91 12.02 13.11
CA ALA A 425 -9.67 12.54 14.46
C ALA A 425 -9.11 13.97 14.44
N VAL A 426 -8.23 14.28 13.48
CA VAL A 426 -7.76 15.67 13.25
C VAL A 426 -8.92 16.55 12.80
N ALA A 427 -9.75 16.09 11.86
CA ALA A 427 -10.94 16.80 11.42
C ALA A 427 -11.94 17.09 12.57
N LEU A 428 -12.03 16.18 13.54
CA LEU A 428 -12.84 16.34 14.77
C LEU A 428 -12.18 17.24 15.82
N GLY A 429 -10.96 17.75 15.58
CA GLY A 429 -10.20 18.56 16.52
C GLY A 429 -9.65 17.80 17.73
N LEU A 430 -9.51 16.46 17.64
CA LEU A 430 -8.92 15.66 18.72
C LEU A 430 -7.40 15.80 18.78
N PHE A 431 -6.78 16.15 17.65
CA PHE A 431 -5.34 16.39 17.51
C PHE A 431 -5.11 17.63 16.64
N PRO A 432 -4.01 18.37 16.87
CA PRO A 432 -3.64 19.50 16.03
C PRO A 432 -3.22 19.09 14.62
N ASP A 433 -2.65 17.89 14.50
CA ASP A 433 -2.19 17.31 13.25
C ASP A 433 -2.15 15.77 13.32
N TYR A 434 -1.89 15.12 12.19
CA TYR A 434 -1.84 13.66 12.11
C TYR A 434 -0.57 13.07 12.75
N ASP A 435 0.49 13.85 12.98
CA ASP A 435 1.68 13.40 13.70
C ASP A 435 1.37 13.21 15.19
N ALA A 436 0.69 14.18 15.79
CA ALA A 436 0.21 14.08 17.16
C ALA A 436 -0.73 12.88 17.31
N GLY A 437 -1.65 12.69 16.34
CA GLY A 437 -2.55 11.54 16.30
C GLY A 437 -1.79 10.22 16.16
N GLY A 438 -0.78 10.15 15.28
CA GLY A 438 0.05 8.97 15.08
C GLY A 438 0.84 8.60 16.35
N ARG A 439 1.46 9.57 17.00
CA ARG A 439 2.17 9.35 18.27
C ARG A 439 1.25 8.88 19.40
N ALA A 440 0.02 9.37 19.45
CA ALA A 440 -0.93 9.05 20.52
C ALA A 440 -1.67 7.73 20.31
N TRP A 441 -2.01 7.40 19.06
CA TRP A 441 -2.92 6.31 18.76
C TRP A 441 -2.29 5.04 18.21
N VAL A 442 -1.01 5.07 17.81
CA VAL A 442 -0.35 3.87 17.26
C VAL A 442 0.23 3.01 18.39
N PRO A 443 -0.36 1.83 18.65
CA PRO A 443 0.18 0.92 19.65
C PRO A 443 1.44 0.25 19.09
N ILE A 444 2.50 0.24 19.88
CA ILE A 444 3.66 -0.60 19.61
C ILE A 444 3.44 -1.92 20.31
N THR A 445 3.15 -2.96 19.54
CA THR A 445 2.85 -4.29 20.08
C THR A 445 4.10 -5.13 20.31
N HIS A 446 5.13 -4.90 19.48
CA HIS A 446 6.41 -5.61 19.58
C HIS A 446 7.57 -4.70 19.23
N ARG A 447 8.71 -4.92 19.90
CA ARG A 447 10.02 -4.37 19.55
C ARG A 447 10.95 -5.53 19.23
N TYR A 448 11.59 -5.47 18.08
CA TYR A 448 12.59 -6.42 17.64
C TYR A 448 13.95 -5.73 17.69
N GLU A 449 14.72 -6.03 18.73
CA GLU A 449 16.06 -5.46 18.91
C GLU A 449 17.10 -6.32 18.19
N PRO A 450 18.09 -5.70 17.54
CA PRO A 450 19.19 -6.46 16.95
C PRO A 450 20.03 -7.09 18.06
N GLN A 451 20.43 -8.32 17.85
CA GLN A 451 21.33 -9.05 18.76
C GLN A 451 22.77 -8.73 18.39
N PRO A 452 23.58 -8.10 19.26
CA PRO A 452 24.94 -7.65 18.92
C PRO A 452 25.81 -8.73 18.28
N ALA A 453 25.76 -9.96 18.80
CA ALA A 453 26.51 -11.09 18.26
C ALA A 453 26.09 -11.52 16.84
N LEU A 454 24.85 -11.22 16.43
CA LEU A 454 24.33 -11.54 15.09
C LEU A 454 24.49 -10.40 14.10
N VAL A 455 24.60 -9.16 14.57
CA VAL A 455 24.72 -8.00 13.66
C VAL A 455 25.94 -8.14 12.73
N GLU A 456 27.11 -8.46 13.28
CA GLU A 456 28.32 -8.70 12.49
C GLU A 456 28.15 -9.90 11.54
N THR A 457 27.57 -10.99 12.03
CA THR A 457 27.24 -12.17 11.21
C THR A 457 26.39 -11.76 10.02
N TYR A 458 25.26 -11.03 10.23
CA TYR A 458 24.40 -10.60 9.14
C TYR A 458 25.03 -9.56 8.22
N GLN A 459 26.00 -8.77 8.69
CA GLN A 459 26.80 -7.88 7.83
C GLN A 459 27.64 -8.69 6.85
N ASN A 460 28.31 -9.75 7.31
CA ASN A 460 29.09 -10.65 6.48
C ASN A 460 28.20 -11.40 5.49
N LEU A 461 27.09 -11.96 5.95
CA LEU A 461 26.08 -12.66 5.13
C LEU A 461 25.50 -11.75 4.04
N TYR A 462 25.29 -10.47 4.34
CA TYR A 462 24.82 -9.50 3.35
C TYR A 462 25.86 -9.22 2.26
N ARG A 463 27.14 -9.10 2.62
CA ARG A 463 28.23 -8.98 1.63
C ARG A 463 28.31 -10.19 0.70
N ASP A 464 28.19 -11.40 1.26
CA ASP A 464 28.14 -12.63 0.47
C ASP A 464 26.93 -12.64 -0.48
N TRP A 465 25.75 -12.21 0.02
CA TRP A 465 24.53 -12.09 -0.77
C TRP A 465 24.68 -11.09 -1.92
N GLN A 466 25.29 -9.94 -1.68
CA GLN A 466 25.60 -8.96 -2.73
C GLN A 466 26.56 -9.54 -3.77
N ALA A 467 27.61 -10.26 -3.36
CA ALA A 467 28.53 -10.92 -4.29
C ALA A 467 27.82 -11.91 -5.19
N VAL A 468 26.87 -12.70 -4.65
CA VAL A 468 26.02 -13.60 -5.46
C VAL A 468 25.13 -12.80 -6.42
N ALA A 469 24.51 -11.71 -5.96
CA ALA A 469 23.67 -10.86 -6.80
C ALA A 469 24.47 -10.24 -7.96
N ASP A 470 25.71 -9.83 -7.73
CA ASP A 470 26.60 -9.30 -8.77
C ASP A 470 27.08 -10.38 -9.73
N ALA A 471 27.46 -11.54 -9.24
CA ALA A 471 27.88 -12.67 -10.07
C ALA A 471 26.79 -13.18 -11.02
N THR A 472 25.50 -12.97 -10.66
CA THR A 472 24.36 -13.37 -11.50
C THR A 472 23.95 -12.32 -12.53
N ARG A 473 24.46 -11.09 -12.49
CA ARG A 473 24.14 -10.00 -13.47
C ARG A 473 24.28 -10.40 -14.94
N PRO A 474 25.31 -11.17 -15.37
CA PRO A 474 25.42 -11.60 -16.77
C PRO A 474 24.27 -12.48 -17.24
N LEU A 475 23.53 -13.10 -16.32
CA LEU A 475 22.39 -13.97 -16.64
C LEU A 475 21.11 -13.16 -16.94
N ASP A 476 21.00 -11.92 -16.45
CA ASP A 476 19.82 -11.07 -16.64
C ASP A 476 19.52 -10.81 -18.11
N ARG A 477 20.54 -10.76 -18.97
CA ARG A 477 20.42 -10.51 -20.42
C ARG A 477 19.82 -11.68 -21.20
N ARG A 478 19.73 -12.86 -20.60
CA ARG A 478 19.23 -14.08 -21.23
C ARG A 478 17.76 -14.35 -20.95
N THR A 479 17.18 -13.64 -20.04
CA THR A 479 15.76 -13.79 -19.67
C THR A 479 14.92 -12.86 -20.57
N PRO A 480 13.96 -13.37 -21.37
CA PRO A 480 13.10 -12.52 -22.18
C PRO A 480 12.36 -11.51 -21.28
N ALA A 481 12.25 -10.27 -21.76
CA ALA A 481 11.55 -9.17 -21.06
C ALA A 481 10.02 -9.38 -20.95
N ASN A 482 9.54 -10.61 -20.96
CA ASN A 482 8.12 -10.97 -20.93
C ASN A 482 7.49 -10.96 -19.51
N PHE A 483 8.24 -10.55 -18.49
CA PHE A 483 7.69 -10.30 -17.15
C PHE A 483 7.33 -8.82 -17.01
N SER A 484 6.19 -8.47 -17.53
CA SER A 484 5.58 -7.19 -17.25
C SER A 484 4.81 -7.26 -15.91
N LEU A 485 5.20 -6.40 -15.00
CA LEU A 485 4.51 -6.11 -13.73
C LEU A 485 3.13 -5.49 -13.97
#